data_c5891e9df4edfff29a9dd1bdd3a9d8e1
#
_entry.id   c5891e9df4edfff29a9dd1bdd3a9d8e1
#
_cell.length_a   1.000
_cell.length_b   1.000
_cell.length_c   1.000
_cell.angle_alpha   90.00
_cell.angle_beta   90.00
_cell.angle_gamma   90.00
#
_symmetry.space_group_name_H-M   'P 1'
#
loop_
_entity.id
_entity.type
_entity.pdbx_description
1 polymer ?
#
loop_
_entity_poly.entity_id
_entity_poly.type
_entity_poly.pdbx_seq_one_letter_code
_entity_poly.pdbx_strand_id
1 'polypeptide(L)'
;MALSIDRRKRKRVPVHWPVQLIGQAGIWQAGATTENLSSEGFYCISRKAFKLGERLECEIALPAESSGATVRIQCHVTVKRVERLNRGFGLGCHIEDYKLATGSSALSM
;
A
#
# COMPACT_ATOMS: atom_id res chain seq x y z
N MET A 1 -3.70 -8.76 28.15
CA MET A 1 -3.24 -8.79 27.31
C MET A 1 -3.47 -7.86 26.29
N ALA A 2 -2.51 -7.31 25.88
CA ALA A 2 -2.59 -6.34 24.88
C ALA A 2 -3.39 -6.79 23.73
N LEU A 3 -3.43 -8.06 23.57
CA LEU A 3 -4.12 -8.53 22.48
C LEU A 3 -5.52 -8.24 22.45
N SER A 4 -6.12 -8.24 23.57
CA SER A 4 -7.53 -8.04 23.59
C SER A 4 -7.89 -6.66 23.18
N ILE A 5 -6.95 -5.77 23.12
CA ILE A 5 -7.26 -4.42 22.78
C ILE A 5 -7.23 -4.20 21.31
N ASP A 6 -6.52 -5.04 20.61
CA ASP A 6 -6.43 -4.88 19.17
C ASP A 6 -7.70 -5.36 18.54
N ARG A 7 -8.49 -4.45 18.02
CA ARG A 7 -9.76 -4.79 17.43
C ARG A 7 -9.71 -5.13 15.98
N ARG A 8 -8.56 -5.01 15.38
CA ARG A 8 -8.44 -5.34 13.99
C ARG A 8 -8.40 -6.83 13.83
N LYS A 9 -9.01 -7.31 12.78
CA LYS A 9 -8.98 -8.71 12.52
C LYS A 9 -7.61 -9.18 12.16
N ARG A 10 -6.86 -8.34 11.48
CA ARG A 10 -5.51 -8.68 11.08
C ARG A 10 -4.55 -7.71 11.72
N LYS A 11 -3.51 -8.26 12.25
CA LYS A 11 -2.50 -7.44 12.89
C LYS A 11 -1.73 -6.68 11.84
N ARG A 12 -1.48 -5.42 12.09
CA ARG A 12 -0.67 -4.62 11.20
C ARG A 12 0.76 -4.64 11.65
N VAL A 13 1.63 -4.75 10.68
CA VAL A 13 3.05 -4.82 10.94
C VAL A 13 3.69 -3.53 10.48
N PRO A 14 4.56 -2.91 11.27
CA PRO A 14 5.22 -1.67 10.86
C PRO A 14 6.30 -1.99 9.86
N VAL A 15 6.01 -1.71 8.61
CA VAL A 15 6.96 -1.91 7.54
C VAL A 15 6.94 -0.68 6.63
N HIS A 16 8.10 -0.28 6.17
CA HIS A 16 8.23 0.91 5.33
C HIS A 16 8.62 0.48 3.94
N TRP A 17 7.65 0.09 3.15
CA TRP A 17 7.89 -0.37 1.80
C TRP A 17 7.39 0.64 0.78
N PRO A 18 8.06 0.76 -0.36
CA PRO A 18 7.62 1.67 -1.40
C PRO A 18 6.29 1.23 -1.99
N VAL A 19 5.44 2.19 -2.25
CA VAL A 19 4.14 1.94 -2.84
C VAL A 19 3.97 2.89 -4.01
N GLN A 20 3.46 2.36 -5.11
CA GLN A 20 3.10 3.18 -6.24
C GLN A 20 1.59 3.27 -6.23
N LEU A 21 1.07 4.47 -6.18
CA LEU A 21 -0.37 4.68 -6.20
C LEU A 21 -0.77 5.15 -7.59
N ILE A 22 -1.70 4.45 -8.20
CA ILE A 22 -2.09 4.74 -9.56
C ILE A 22 -3.56 5.10 -9.56
N GLY A 23 -3.87 6.28 -10.06
CA GLY A 23 -5.24 6.73 -10.09
C GLY A 23 -6.04 5.94 -11.07
N GLN A 24 -7.34 6.11 -10.99
CA GLN A 24 -8.22 5.43 -11.89
C GLN A 24 -7.87 5.77 -13.30
N ALA A 25 -7.90 4.84 -14.18
CA ALA A 25 -7.56 5.01 -15.58
C ALA A 25 -6.04 5.16 -15.79
N GLY A 26 -5.26 5.02 -14.77
CA GLY A 26 -3.82 5.06 -14.91
C GLY A 26 -3.25 6.38 -15.35
N ILE A 27 -4.04 7.45 -15.21
CA ILE A 27 -3.60 8.74 -15.72
C ILE A 27 -2.45 9.33 -14.94
N TRP A 28 -2.44 9.18 -13.66
CA TRP A 28 -1.36 9.73 -12.88
C TRP A 28 -0.97 8.81 -11.74
N GLN A 29 0.23 8.99 -11.29
CA GLN A 29 0.82 8.14 -10.29
C GLN A 29 1.45 8.96 -9.19
N ALA A 30 1.56 8.37 -8.05
CA ALA A 30 2.24 9.00 -6.94
C ALA A 30 2.99 7.95 -6.16
N GLY A 31 4.17 8.32 -5.68
CA GLY A 31 4.94 7.44 -4.83
C GLY A 31 4.55 7.64 -3.39
N ALA A 32 4.64 6.60 -2.61
CA ALA A 32 4.33 6.65 -1.19
C ALA A 32 5.16 5.60 -0.49
N THR A 33 5.10 5.62 0.83
CA THR A 33 5.81 4.63 1.63
C THR A 33 4.84 4.14 2.70
N THR A 34 4.76 2.86 2.89
CA THR A 34 3.88 2.32 3.92
C THR A 34 4.43 2.64 5.29
N GLU A 35 3.54 2.71 6.27
CA GLU A 35 3.92 2.82 7.66
C GLU A 35 3.54 1.53 8.36
N ASN A 36 2.52 0.87 7.90
CA ASN A 36 2.13 -0.43 8.41
C ASN A 36 1.28 -1.12 7.35
N LEU A 37 1.19 -2.41 7.47
CA LEU A 37 0.55 -3.22 6.45
C LEU A 37 -0.10 -4.45 7.07
N SER A 38 -1.25 -4.82 6.57
CA SER A 38 -1.90 -6.07 6.91
C SER A 38 -2.59 -6.57 5.65
N SER A 39 -3.19 -7.73 5.71
CA SER A 39 -3.88 -8.25 4.54
C SER A 39 -5.17 -7.51 4.25
N GLU A 40 -5.62 -6.67 5.16
CA GLU A 40 -6.85 -5.92 4.95
C GLU A 40 -6.61 -4.49 4.53
N GLY A 41 -5.44 -3.99 4.71
CA GLY A 41 -5.17 -2.62 4.35
C GLY A 41 -3.82 -2.14 4.81
N PHE A 42 -3.54 -0.88 4.53
CA PHE A 42 -2.28 -0.29 4.95
C PHE A 42 -2.45 1.20 5.15
N TYR A 43 -1.48 1.77 5.83
CA TYR A 43 -1.41 3.20 6.01
C TYR A 43 -0.12 3.62 5.34
N CYS A 44 -0.17 4.63 4.52
CA CYS A 44 1.03 5.09 3.84
C CYS A 44 1.11 6.60 3.84
N ILE A 45 2.29 7.11 3.58
CA ILE A 45 2.53 8.54 3.49
C ILE A 45 2.75 8.87 2.04
N SER A 46 1.94 9.75 1.52
CA SER A 46 1.99 10.13 0.11
C SER A 46 2.19 11.62 -0.02
N ARG A 47 2.85 12.03 -1.08
CA ARG A 47 2.99 13.45 -1.34
C ARG A 47 1.75 14.00 -2.00
N LYS A 48 0.94 13.15 -2.55
CA LYS A 48 -0.24 13.58 -3.25
C LYS A 48 -1.48 13.28 -2.44
N ALA A 49 -2.43 14.19 -2.45
CA ALA A 49 -3.68 14.00 -1.74
C ALA A 49 -4.66 13.21 -2.60
N PHE A 50 -5.40 12.35 -1.97
CA PHE A 50 -6.45 11.60 -2.64
C PHE A 50 -7.72 11.83 -1.85
N LYS A 51 -8.84 11.58 -2.48
CA LYS A 51 -10.11 11.81 -1.84
C LYS A 51 -10.58 10.60 -1.08
N LEU A 52 -11.30 10.87 -0.01
CA LEU A 52 -11.87 9.81 0.76
C LEU A 52 -12.82 9.05 -0.15
N GLY A 53 -12.75 7.75 -0.13
CA GLY A 53 -13.59 6.92 -0.99
C GLY A 53 -13.02 6.66 -2.37
N GLU A 54 -11.92 7.31 -2.68
CA GLU A 54 -11.33 7.12 -4.01
C GLU A 54 -10.75 5.73 -4.14
N ARG A 55 -10.90 5.16 -5.32
CA ARG A 55 -10.37 3.83 -5.58
C ARG A 55 -9.09 3.95 -6.38
N LEU A 56 -8.09 3.22 -5.95
CA LEU A 56 -6.77 3.29 -6.56
C LEU A 56 -6.24 1.89 -6.83
N GLU A 57 -5.33 1.82 -7.77
CA GLU A 57 -4.54 0.62 -7.94
C GLU A 57 -3.24 0.90 -7.24
N CYS A 58 -2.69 -0.10 -6.59
CA CYS A 58 -1.43 0.05 -5.89
C CYS A 58 -0.49 -1.06 -6.21
N GLU A 59 0.78 -0.74 -6.17
CA GLU A 59 1.79 -1.76 -6.29
C GLU A 59 2.75 -1.55 -5.16
N ILE A 60 2.88 -2.53 -4.29
CA ILE A 60 3.77 -2.47 -3.14
C ILE A 60 4.96 -3.37 -3.42
N ALA A 61 6.14 -2.80 -3.35
CA ALA A 61 7.35 -3.56 -3.62
C ALA A 61 7.89 -4.12 -2.32
N LEU A 62 8.02 -5.43 -2.25
CA LEU A 62 8.59 -6.05 -1.09
C LEU A 62 10.09 -6.17 -1.27
N PRO A 63 10.85 -5.99 -0.23
CA PRO A 63 12.29 -6.07 -0.36
C PRO A 63 12.71 -7.49 -0.75
N ALA A 64 13.63 -7.56 -1.66
CA ALA A 64 14.18 -8.85 -2.06
C ALA A 64 15.20 -9.23 -1.02
N GLU A 65 15.09 -10.44 -0.53
CA GLU A 65 16.03 -10.87 0.45
C GLU A 65 17.29 -11.35 -0.21
N SER A 66 17.48 -12.59 -0.26
CA SER A 66 18.71 -13.09 -0.76
C SER A 66 18.61 -13.59 -2.18
N SER A 67 17.45 -13.83 -2.65
CA SER A 67 17.32 -14.44 -3.96
C SER A 67 17.48 -13.46 -5.10
N GLY A 68 17.37 -12.19 -4.82
CA GLY A 68 17.41 -11.23 -5.88
C GLY A 68 16.11 -11.05 -6.63
N ALA A 69 15.15 -11.88 -6.32
CA ALA A 69 13.86 -11.76 -6.98
C ALA A 69 13.04 -10.67 -6.30
N THR A 70 12.29 -9.93 -7.07
CA THR A 70 11.44 -8.89 -6.55
C THR A 70 10.03 -9.41 -6.45
N VAL A 71 9.41 -9.17 -5.34
CA VAL A 71 8.02 -9.56 -5.16
C VAL A 71 7.21 -8.29 -5.02
N ARG A 72 6.10 -8.25 -5.72
CA ARG A 72 5.22 -7.09 -5.65
C ARG A 72 3.81 -7.53 -5.32
N ILE A 73 3.15 -6.69 -4.57
CA ILE A 73 1.75 -6.92 -4.28
C ILE A 73 0.99 -5.92 -5.12
N GLN A 74 0.15 -6.43 -6.01
CA GLN A 74 -0.69 -5.58 -6.83
C GLN A 74 -2.08 -5.64 -6.23
N CYS A 75 -2.64 -4.50 -5.90
CA CYS A 75 -3.92 -4.50 -5.23
C CYS A 75 -4.79 -3.33 -5.66
N HIS A 76 -6.07 -3.50 -5.41
CA HIS A 76 -7.02 -2.43 -5.60
C HIS A 76 -7.43 -2.00 -4.21
N VAL A 77 -7.41 -0.71 -3.95
CA VAL A 77 -7.71 -0.20 -2.63
C VAL A 77 -8.71 0.92 -2.69
N THR A 78 -9.34 1.18 -1.57
CA THR A 78 -10.22 2.31 -1.40
C THR A 78 -9.66 3.15 -0.27
N VAL A 79 -9.55 4.45 -0.49
CA VAL A 79 -9.04 5.35 0.52
C VAL A 79 -10.11 5.56 1.58
N LYS A 80 -9.82 5.13 2.78
CA LYS A 80 -10.77 5.22 3.88
C LYS A 80 -10.44 6.33 4.86
N ARG A 81 -9.25 6.86 4.81
CA ARG A 81 -8.84 7.88 5.75
C ARG A 81 -7.79 8.75 5.12
N VAL A 82 -7.88 10.05 5.33
CA VAL A 82 -6.91 10.98 4.81
C VAL A 82 -6.55 11.94 5.92
N GLU A 83 -5.26 12.12 6.15
CA GLU A 83 -4.78 13.04 7.15
C GLU A 83 -3.76 13.95 6.55
N ARG A 84 -3.82 15.22 6.89
CA ARG A 84 -2.81 16.14 6.41
C ARG A 84 -1.63 16.11 7.36
N LEU A 85 -0.44 15.91 6.82
CA LEU A 85 0.76 15.84 7.62
C LEU A 85 1.72 16.93 7.18
N ASN A 86 2.77 17.15 7.94
CA ASN A 86 3.76 18.15 7.58
C ASN A 86 4.42 17.86 6.27
N ARG A 87 4.63 16.61 5.95
CA ARG A 87 5.33 16.26 4.74
C ARG A 87 4.49 15.61 3.69
N GLY A 88 3.22 15.77 3.76
CA GLY A 88 2.35 15.17 2.77
C GLY A 88 1.05 14.72 3.38
N PHE A 89 0.60 13.55 2.98
CA PHE A 89 -0.71 13.08 3.42
C PHE A 89 -0.62 11.64 3.88
N GLY A 90 -1.25 11.36 5.01
CA GLY A 90 -1.37 10.00 5.48
C GLY A 90 -2.64 9.41 4.91
N LEU A 91 -2.53 8.26 4.30
CA LEU A 91 -3.67 7.60 3.68
C LEU A 91 -3.89 6.24 4.30
N GLY A 92 -5.09 6.03 4.80
CA GLY A 92 -5.48 4.72 5.26
C GLY A 92 -6.24 4.07 4.13
N CYS A 93 -5.73 2.98 3.62
CA CYS A 93 -6.31 2.32 2.47
C CYS A 93 -6.78 0.93 2.82
N HIS A 94 -7.97 0.61 2.34
CA HIS A 94 -8.53 -0.72 2.53
C HIS A 94 -8.28 -1.52 1.27
N ILE A 95 -7.76 -2.72 1.40
CA ILE A 95 -7.45 -3.56 0.27
C ILE A 95 -8.69 -4.34 -0.13
N GLU A 96 -9.15 -4.12 -1.35
CA GLU A 96 -10.31 -4.82 -1.86
C GLU A 96 -9.91 -6.19 -2.37
N ASP A 97 -8.79 -6.25 -3.07
CA ASP A 97 -8.26 -7.51 -3.55
C ASP A 97 -6.78 -7.33 -3.83
N TYR A 98 -6.07 -8.41 -3.91
CA TYR A 98 -4.64 -8.32 -4.21
C TYR A 98 -4.15 -9.62 -4.82
N LYS A 99 -3.00 -9.53 -5.45
CA LYS A 99 -2.30 -10.70 -5.93
C LYS A 99 -0.81 -10.44 -5.85
N LEU A 100 -0.06 -11.49 -5.74
CA LEU A 100 1.38 -11.41 -5.68
C LEU A 100 1.94 -11.61 -7.07
N ALA A 101 2.92 -10.82 -7.41
CA ALA A 101 3.61 -10.95 -8.67
C ALA A 101 5.09 -11.04 -8.40
N THR A 102 5.74 -12.05 -8.92
CA THR A 102 7.16 -12.14 -8.73
C THR A 102 7.84 -11.73 -9.98
N GLY A 103 8.98 -11.22 -9.78
CA GLY A 103 9.61 -10.95 -10.77
C GLY A 103 10.02 -10.27 -11.49
N SER A 104 10.74 -10.55 -11.88
CA SER A 104 11.36 -10.05 -12.63
C SER A 104 10.86 -9.93 -13.81
N SER A 105 10.38 -10.43 -13.87
CA SER A 105 10.02 -10.40 -14.92
C SER A 105 9.56 -9.41 -15.42
N ALA A 106 9.70 -9.16 -15.13
CA ALA A 106 9.39 -8.40 -15.49
C ALA A 106 9.41 -8.11 -16.57
N LEU A 107 9.64 -8.62 -16.58
CA LEU A 107 9.82 -8.48 -17.29
C LEU A 107 9.36 -8.38 -18.07
N SER A 108 9.04 -8.39 -18.04
CA SER A 108 8.76 -8.24 -18.62
C SER A 108 8.53 -8.01 -19.37
N MET A 109 8.49 -8.05 -19.66
CA MET A 109 8.50 -7.85 -20.43
C MET A 109 8.40 -7.79 -20.95
#